data_e763d2f535c5f19707bff6ad15c645ee
#
_entry.id   e763d2f535c5f19707bff6ad15c645ee
#
_cell.length_a   1.000
_cell.length_b   1.000
_cell.length_c   1.000
_cell.angle_alpha   90.00
_cell.angle_beta   90.00
_cell.angle_gamma   90.00
#
_symmetry.space_group_name_H-M   'P 1'
#
loop_
_entity.id
_entity.type
_entity.pdbx_description
1 polymer ?
#
loop_
_entity_poly.entity_id
_entity_poly.type
_entity_poly.pdbx_seq_one_letter_code
_entity_poly.pdbx_strand_id
1 'polypeptide(L)'
;MRDLVKTAQNLTPIAQPNIDSLIDSFLSDQDVKQSSKDLYRRTFKQYINWTREQGLQLSEIARPQILQYKESLLASGMSSLTIGSYITAVRRFYEWAEANKYYPNVAKGIKTPHRKQQFKKQPLTPDQAKDLLSYYQDLRDFAIVNLLIRTGLRTIEAVRADIEDITYKGSQRVLLIQGKGRDEKDNFVILTEKAYRPIADYLAYRGAYNGSDPLFISSSNNSKGQRLTTRTISQKAKEGLRAIGLDEKAYTAHSLRHTTAVNILRAGGSLETAQFTLRHANPATTQIYTATLNEERRLQNSGEALIDSLY
;
A
#
# COMPACT_ATOMS: atom_id res chain seq x y z
N MET A 1 -17.41 52.72 43.76
CA MET A 1 -16.66 51.54 44.10
C MET A 1 -17.60 50.50 44.67
N ARG A 2 -18.19 49.70 43.85
CA ARG A 2 -18.87 48.42 44.17
C ARG A 2 -19.48 47.88 42.90
N ASP A 3 -19.32 46.56 42.73
CA ASP A 3 -20.01 45.72 41.75
C ASP A 3 -19.44 45.64 40.33
N LEU A 4 -18.24 45.02 40.24
CA LEU A 4 -17.79 44.29 39.07
C LEU A 4 -17.15 42.97 39.51
N VAL A 5 -17.96 42.10 40.14
CA VAL A 5 -17.58 40.70 40.41
C VAL A 5 -18.84 39.86 40.23
N LYS A 6 -18.70 38.82 39.43
CA LYS A 6 -19.62 37.71 39.18
C LYS A 6 -20.34 37.73 37.84
N THR A 7 -19.65 37.20 36.85
CA THR A 7 -20.28 36.19 35.98
C THR A 7 -19.20 35.17 35.59
N ALA A 8 -18.74 34.41 36.57
CA ALA A 8 -18.19 33.10 36.27
C ALA A 8 -19.38 32.22 35.83
N GLN A 9 -19.60 32.11 34.54
CA GLN A 9 -20.57 31.18 34.02
C GLN A 9 -20.11 29.78 34.45
N ASN A 10 -20.96 29.11 35.22
CA ASN A 10 -20.92 27.70 35.54
C ASN A 10 -20.94 26.92 34.19
N LEU A 11 -19.80 26.65 33.62
CA LEU A 11 -19.62 25.60 32.64
C LEU A 11 -19.84 24.29 33.41
N THR A 12 -21.03 23.73 33.33
CA THR A 12 -21.30 22.34 33.71
C THR A 12 -20.20 21.49 33.04
N PRO A 13 -19.51 20.63 33.80
CA PRO A 13 -18.55 19.70 33.19
C PRO A 13 -19.32 18.85 32.18
N ILE A 14 -19.09 19.06 30.90
CA ILE A 14 -19.55 18.13 29.87
C ILE A 14 -18.93 16.81 30.26
N ALA A 15 -19.77 15.82 30.62
CA ALA A 15 -19.34 14.47 30.95
C ALA A 15 -18.38 14.04 29.85
N GLN A 16 -17.12 13.70 30.23
CA GLN A 16 -16.09 13.35 29.23
C GLN A 16 -16.65 12.20 28.42
N PRO A 17 -16.82 12.35 27.11
CA PRO A 17 -17.38 11.29 26.29
C PRO A 17 -16.48 10.06 26.40
N ASN A 18 -17.08 8.88 26.47
CA ASN A 18 -16.34 7.64 26.42
C ASN A 18 -15.38 7.70 25.21
N ILE A 19 -14.10 7.40 25.42
CA ILE A 19 -13.05 7.52 24.40
C ILE A 19 -13.44 6.76 23.13
N ASP A 20 -14.08 5.60 23.23
CA ASP A 20 -14.50 4.84 22.06
C ASP A 20 -15.61 5.58 21.28
N SER A 21 -16.58 6.21 21.96
CA SER A 21 -17.60 7.02 21.29
C SER A 21 -17.00 8.28 20.64
N LEU A 22 -15.99 8.87 21.25
CA LEU A 22 -15.26 10.01 20.67
C LEU A 22 -14.49 9.60 19.41
N ILE A 23 -13.85 8.43 19.41
CA ILE A 23 -13.18 7.87 18.23
C ILE A 23 -14.19 7.57 17.13
N ASP A 24 -15.35 7.01 17.45
CA ASP A 24 -16.39 6.70 16.48
C ASP A 24 -16.95 7.97 15.85
N SER A 25 -17.21 9.01 16.62
CA SER A 25 -17.63 10.33 16.13
C SER A 25 -16.57 10.95 15.22
N PHE A 26 -15.31 10.94 15.64
CA PHE A 26 -14.20 11.40 14.81
C PHE A 26 -14.14 10.68 13.48
N LEU A 27 -14.26 9.34 13.46
CA LEU A 27 -14.15 8.56 12.25
C LEU A 27 -15.36 8.68 11.34
N SER A 28 -16.57 8.89 11.91
CA SER A 28 -17.78 9.12 11.10
C SER A 28 -17.66 10.41 10.28
N ASP A 29 -17.11 11.46 10.87
CA ASP A 29 -16.95 12.77 10.24
C ASP A 29 -15.80 12.83 9.22
N GLN A 30 -14.97 11.77 9.11
CA GLN A 30 -13.90 11.76 8.13
C GLN A 30 -14.44 11.35 6.75
N ASP A 31 -14.34 12.26 5.76
CA ASP A 31 -14.62 11.97 4.36
C ASP A 31 -13.45 11.23 3.70
N VAL A 32 -13.27 9.97 4.11
CA VAL A 32 -12.23 9.07 3.59
C VAL A 32 -12.75 7.65 3.47
N LYS A 33 -12.12 6.84 2.63
CA LYS A 33 -12.47 5.42 2.47
C LYS A 33 -12.33 4.64 3.77
N GLN A 34 -13.15 3.59 3.94
CA GLN A 34 -13.20 2.76 5.14
C GLN A 34 -11.81 2.27 5.57
N SER A 35 -10.96 1.85 4.63
CA SER A 35 -9.58 1.42 4.93
C SER A 35 -8.71 2.51 5.57
N SER A 36 -8.97 3.78 5.27
CA SER A 36 -8.31 4.91 5.92
C SER A 36 -8.88 5.17 7.32
N LYS A 37 -10.20 5.03 7.49
CA LYS A 37 -10.85 5.09 8.81
C LYS A 37 -10.31 3.98 9.73
N ASP A 38 -10.15 2.76 9.23
CA ASP A 38 -9.57 1.64 9.97
C ASP A 38 -8.11 1.91 10.37
N LEU A 39 -7.32 2.52 9.47
CA LEU A 39 -5.96 2.95 9.79
C LEU A 39 -5.96 4.02 10.89
N TYR A 40 -6.80 5.05 10.76
CA TYR A 40 -6.90 6.11 11.78
C TYR A 40 -7.33 5.52 13.12
N ARG A 41 -8.34 4.65 13.15
CA ARG A 41 -8.77 3.96 14.38
C ARG A 41 -7.61 3.25 15.07
N ARG A 42 -6.87 2.43 14.32
CA ARG A 42 -5.76 1.64 14.87
C ARG A 42 -4.63 2.54 15.38
N THR A 43 -4.24 3.54 14.59
CA THR A 43 -3.11 4.42 14.94
C THR A 43 -3.48 5.39 16.06
N PHE A 44 -4.72 5.84 16.11
CA PHE A 44 -5.19 6.71 17.17
C PHE A 44 -5.40 5.94 18.49
N LYS A 45 -5.90 4.69 18.45
CA LYS A 45 -5.97 3.83 19.67
C LYS A 45 -4.59 3.64 20.30
N GLN A 46 -3.54 3.50 19.50
CA GLN A 46 -2.16 3.42 20.02
C GLN A 46 -1.75 4.73 20.71
N TYR A 47 -2.13 5.89 20.16
CA TYR A 47 -1.90 7.18 20.82
C TYR A 47 -2.64 7.27 22.16
N ILE A 48 -3.90 6.87 22.23
CA ILE A 48 -4.67 6.82 23.47
C ILE A 48 -4.02 5.88 24.51
N ASN A 49 -3.51 4.73 24.10
CA ASN A 49 -2.80 3.83 25.00
C ASN A 49 -1.54 4.50 25.57
N TRP A 50 -0.77 5.17 24.70
CA TRP A 50 0.41 5.93 25.15
C TRP A 50 0.02 7.05 26.16
N THR A 51 -1.06 7.82 25.94
CA THR A 51 -1.49 8.85 26.89
C THR A 51 -1.84 8.25 28.23
N ARG A 52 -2.52 7.09 28.25
CA ARG A 52 -2.87 6.36 29.48
C ARG A 52 -1.61 5.87 30.22
N GLU A 53 -0.63 5.34 29.51
CA GLU A 53 0.65 4.91 30.09
C GLU A 53 1.45 6.06 30.71
N GLN A 54 1.27 7.29 30.18
CA GLN A 54 1.86 8.50 30.75
C GLN A 54 0.99 9.13 31.86
N GLY A 55 -0.17 8.55 32.21
CA GLY A 55 -1.09 9.10 33.19
C GLY A 55 -1.78 10.40 32.75
N LEU A 56 -1.83 10.68 31.44
CA LEU A 56 -2.37 11.93 30.89
C LEU A 56 -3.81 11.77 30.41
N GLN A 57 -4.65 12.76 30.66
CA GLN A 57 -5.98 12.90 30.05
C GLN A 57 -5.89 13.71 28.76
N LEU A 58 -6.81 13.47 27.80
CA LEU A 58 -6.82 14.21 26.52
C LEU A 58 -6.98 15.72 26.70
N SER A 59 -7.68 16.16 27.75
CA SER A 59 -7.86 17.58 28.13
C SER A 59 -6.57 18.25 28.62
N GLU A 60 -5.60 17.48 29.09
CA GLU A 60 -4.31 17.94 29.62
C GLU A 60 -3.18 17.95 28.60
N ILE A 61 -3.46 17.37 27.44
CA ILE A 61 -2.46 17.29 26.37
C ILE A 61 -2.19 18.68 25.80
N ALA A 62 -0.95 19.07 25.81
CA ALA A 62 -0.43 20.25 25.12
C ALA A 62 0.58 19.85 24.05
N ARG A 63 1.08 20.81 23.30
CA ARG A 63 2.06 20.57 22.22
C ARG A 63 3.31 19.77 22.64
N PRO A 64 3.92 20.01 23.83
CA PRO A 64 5.08 19.22 24.27
C PRO A 64 4.80 17.73 24.38
N GLN A 65 3.61 17.32 24.84
CA GLN A 65 3.24 15.91 24.96
C GLN A 65 3.10 15.25 23.57
N ILE A 66 2.61 15.98 22.55
CA ILE A 66 2.58 15.43 21.17
C ILE A 66 4.00 15.23 20.63
N LEU A 67 4.95 16.14 20.94
CA LEU A 67 6.35 15.97 20.55
C LEU A 67 6.97 14.78 21.28
N GLN A 68 6.72 14.62 22.59
CA GLN A 68 7.17 13.47 23.39
C GLN A 68 6.62 12.15 22.81
N TYR A 69 5.33 12.12 22.43
CA TYR A 69 4.76 10.96 21.72
C TYR A 69 5.51 10.66 20.43
N LYS A 70 5.78 11.66 19.61
CA LYS A 70 6.57 11.48 18.39
C LYS A 70 7.98 10.93 18.67
N GLU A 71 8.64 11.41 19.71
CA GLU A 71 9.95 10.93 20.15
C GLU A 71 9.90 9.47 20.64
N SER A 72 8.86 9.08 21.38
CA SER A 72 8.66 7.69 21.80
C SER A 72 8.50 6.75 20.61
N LEU A 73 7.79 7.19 19.56
CA LEU A 73 7.68 6.42 18.30
C LEU A 73 9.02 6.30 17.58
N LEU A 74 9.87 7.33 17.60
CA LEU A 74 11.23 7.29 17.05
C LEU A 74 12.11 6.31 17.84
N ALA A 75 12.08 6.39 19.16
CA ALA A 75 12.83 5.52 20.06
C ALA A 75 12.42 4.03 19.93
N SER A 76 11.17 3.75 19.57
CA SER A 76 10.70 2.37 19.32
C SER A 76 11.23 1.74 18.02
N GLY A 77 12.05 2.45 17.25
CA GLY A 77 12.62 1.95 15.99
C GLY A 77 11.62 1.87 14.83
N MET A 78 10.47 2.50 14.94
CA MET A 78 9.48 2.52 13.85
C MET A 78 9.99 3.31 12.63
N SER A 79 9.58 2.89 11.44
CA SER A 79 9.94 3.60 10.21
C SER A 79 9.31 5.00 10.15
N SER A 80 10.01 5.97 9.51
CA SER A 80 9.48 7.32 9.30
C SER A 80 8.10 7.34 8.64
N LEU A 81 7.82 6.37 7.74
CA LEU A 81 6.51 6.23 7.10
C LEU A 81 5.44 5.80 8.11
N THR A 82 5.75 4.85 8.98
CA THR A 82 4.87 4.39 10.06
C THR A 82 4.57 5.54 11.02
N ILE A 83 5.61 6.19 11.53
CA ILE A 83 5.48 7.36 12.43
C ILE A 83 4.64 8.46 11.76
N GLY A 84 4.88 8.71 10.44
CA GLY A 84 4.09 9.65 9.66
C GLY A 84 2.58 9.34 9.68
N SER A 85 2.21 8.06 9.62
CA SER A 85 0.81 7.64 9.70
C SER A 85 0.20 7.89 11.10
N TYR A 86 0.96 7.60 12.16
CA TYR A 86 0.53 7.82 13.54
C TYR A 86 0.35 9.32 13.83
N ILE A 87 1.32 10.14 13.50
CA ILE A 87 1.23 11.61 13.69
C ILE A 87 0.12 12.22 12.83
N THR A 88 -0.13 11.69 11.62
CA THR A 88 -1.24 12.16 10.78
C THR A 88 -2.60 11.89 11.44
N ALA A 89 -2.81 10.71 12.02
CA ALA A 89 -4.05 10.39 12.72
C ALA A 89 -4.27 11.32 13.92
N VAL A 90 -3.23 11.58 14.72
CA VAL A 90 -3.29 12.51 15.86
C VAL A 90 -3.61 13.94 15.40
N ARG A 91 -2.97 14.41 14.33
CA ARG A 91 -3.26 15.74 13.76
C ARG A 91 -4.70 15.86 13.27
N ARG A 92 -5.20 14.84 12.56
CA ARG A 92 -6.60 14.80 12.08
C ARG A 92 -7.60 14.77 13.23
N PHE A 93 -7.28 14.04 14.28
CA PHE A 93 -8.13 14.03 15.47
C PHE A 93 -8.21 15.42 16.14
N TYR A 94 -7.09 16.09 16.39
CA TYR A 94 -7.11 17.41 17.04
C TYR A 94 -7.67 18.50 16.12
N GLU A 95 -7.52 18.39 14.81
CA GLU A 95 -8.18 19.26 13.82
C GLU A 95 -9.71 19.13 13.89
N TRP A 96 -10.20 17.90 13.94
CA TRP A 96 -11.62 17.59 14.11
C TRP A 96 -12.14 18.01 15.50
N ALA A 97 -11.38 17.75 16.56
CA ALA A 97 -11.75 18.07 17.93
C ALA A 97 -11.87 19.59 18.15
N GLU A 98 -10.98 20.39 17.53
CA GLU A 98 -11.07 21.86 17.55
C GLU A 98 -12.32 22.34 16.81
N ALA A 99 -12.59 21.81 15.62
CA ALA A 99 -13.78 22.17 14.83
C ALA A 99 -15.09 21.86 15.57
N ASN A 100 -15.12 20.76 16.35
CA ASN A 100 -16.27 20.34 17.14
C ASN A 100 -16.22 20.83 18.58
N LYS A 101 -15.30 21.73 18.95
CA LYS A 101 -15.16 22.36 20.27
C LYS A 101 -14.93 21.38 21.43
N TYR A 102 -14.34 20.22 21.18
CA TYR A 102 -13.95 19.26 22.21
C TYR A 102 -12.60 19.63 22.84
N TYR A 103 -11.57 19.86 22.02
CA TYR A 103 -10.20 20.16 22.47
C TYR A 103 -9.53 21.15 21.51
N PRO A 104 -8.59 22.00 22.02
CA PRO A 104 -7.79 22.85 21.12
C PRO A 104 -6.85 22.01 20.23
N ASN A 105 -6.50 22.53 19.04
CA ASN A 105 -5.61 21.84 18.13
C ASN A 105 -4.14 21.97 18.54
N VAL A 106 -3.73 21.20 19.52
CA VAL A 106 -2.35 21.16 20.04
C VAL A 106 -1.36 20.46 19.08
N ALA A 107 -1.88 19.75 18.07
CA ALA A 107 -1.07 19.04 17.08
C ALA A 107 -0.80 19.87 15.81
N LYS A 108 -1.33 21.10 15.72
CA LYS A 108 -1.17 21.98 14.55
C LYS A 108 0.32 22.24 14.25
N GLY A 109 0.70 22.02 12.97
CA GLY A 109 2.06 22.28 12.48
C GLY A 109 3.13 21.29 12.98
N ILE A 110 2.78 20.20 13.66
CA ILE A 110 3.74 19.15 14.00
C ILE A 110 4.12 18.40 12.71
N LYS A 111 5.42 18.43 12.39
CA LYS A 111 5.97 17.80 11.19
C LYS A 111 6.13 16.29 11.39
N THR A 112 5.76 15.51 10.40
CA THR A 112 6.15 14.08 10.32
C THR A 112 7.65 13.97 10.09
N PRO A 113 8.31 12.87 10.51
CA PRO A 113 9.72 12.66 10.22
C PRO A 113 9.99 12.72 8.71
N HIS A 114 11.16 13.25 8.34
CA HIS A 114 11.57 13.31 6.95
C HIS A 114 11.65 11.89 6.35
N ARG A 115 11.05 11.70 5.20
CA ARG A 115 11.11 10.42 4.48
C ARG A 115 12.42 10.37 3.71
N LYS A 116 13.33 9.49 4.11
CA LYS A 116 14.37 9.06 3.17
C LYS A 116 13.68 8.23 2.09
N GLN A 117 13.73 8.67 0.85
CA GLN A 117 13.29 7.88 -0.30
C GLN A 117 14.28 6.72 -0.50
N GLN A 118 14.15 5.69 0.31
CA GLN A 118 14.88 4.44 0.12
C GLN A 118 13.95 3.39 -0.44
N PHE A 119 14.37 2.79 -1.53
CA PHE A 119 13.68 1.65 -2.12
C PHE A 119 13.83 0.44 -1.18
N LYS A 120 12.73 0.07 -0.53
CA LYS A 120 12.71 -1.09 0.38
C LYS A 120 12.36 -2.39 -0.33
N LYS A 121 11.90 -2.31 -1.59
CA LYS A 121 11.48 -3.47 -2.38
C LYS A 121 12.38 -3.63 -3.57
N GLN A 122 12.92 -4.83 -3.72
CA GLN A 122 13.85 -5.14 -4.80
C GLN A 122 13.11 -5.81 -5.98
N PRO A 123 13.44 -5.44 -7.23
CA PRO A 123 13.00 -6.16 -8.40
C PRO A 123 13.75 -7.48 -8.50
N LEU A 124 13.16 -8.44 -9.20
CA LEU A 124 13.81 -9.69 -9.57
C LEU A 124 14.69 -9.47 -10.81
N THR A 125 15.79 -10.24 -10.90
CA THR A 125 16.49 -10.38 -12.17
C THR A 125 15.62 -11.16 -13.16
N PRO A 126 15.92 -11.12 -14.47
CA PRO A 126 15.20 -11.93 -15.46
C PRO A 126 15.24 -13.43 -15.15
N ASP A 127 16.36 -13.96 -14.65
CA ASP A 127 16.49 -15.38 -14.31
C ASP A 127 15.69 -15.73 -13.04
N GLN A 128 15.77 -14.93 -11.98
CA GLN A 128 14.92 -15.08 -10.80
C GLN A 128 13.42 -15.03 -11.16
N ALA A 129 13.04 -14.22 -12.14
CA ALA A 129 11.65 -14.15 -12.60
C ALA A 129 11.22 -15.44 -13.32
N LYS A 130 12.13 -16.06 -14.11
CA LYS A 130 11.90 -17.38 -14.74
C LYS A 130 11.80 -18.48 -13.70
N ASP A 131 12.72 -18.51 -12.73
CA ASP A 131 12.73 -19.50 -11.65
C ASP A 131 11.45 -19.40 -10.83
N LEU A 132 11.00 -18.18 -10.50
CA LEU A 132 9.75 -17.95 -9.80
C LEU A 132 8.55 -18.52 -10.57
N LEU A 133 8.46 -18.29 -11.87
CA LEU A 133 7.38 -18.80 -12.69
C LEU A 133 7.44 -20.33 -12.81
N SER A 134 8.62 -20.93 -12.85
CA SER A 134 8.82 -22.38 -12.94
C SER A 134 8.49 -23.12 -11.64
N TYR A 135 8.45 -22.41 -10.51
CA TYR A 135 8.12 -22.99 -9.22
C TYR A 135 6.67 -23.48 -9.13
N TYR A 136 5.71 -22.75 -9.74
CA TYR A 136 4.29 -23.03 -9.55
C TYR A 136 3.80 -24.17 -10.41
N GLN A 137 3.25 -25.21 -9.75
CA GLN A 137 2.58 -26.35 -10.40
C GLN A 137 1.05 -26.19 -10.40
N ASP A 138 0.49 -25.43 -9.45
CA ASP A 138 -0.94 -25.12 -9.39
C ASP A 138 -1.28 -24.08 -10.46
N LEU A 139 -2.23 -24.41 -11.35
CA LEU A 139 -2.60 -23.57 -12.49
C LEU A 139 -3.11 -22.18 -12.07
N ARG A 140 -3.85 -22.08 -10.97
CA ARG A 140 -4.35 -20.80 -10.46
C ARG A 140 -3.20 -19.94 -9.94
N ASP A 141 -2.35 -20.51 -9.08
CA ASP A 141 -1.26 -19.76 -8.44
C ASP A 141 -0.23 -19.32 -9.50
N PHE A 142 0.03 -20.17 -10.50
CA PHE A 142 0.83 -19.83 -11.67
C PHE A 142 0.20 -18.68 -12.47
N ALA A 143 -1.09 -18.78 -12.81
CA ALA A 143 -1.79 -17.73 -13.56
C ALA A 143 -1.76 -16.38 -12.83
N ILE A 144 -1.95 -16.37 -11.50
CA ILE A 144 -1.89 -15.16 -10.67
C ILE A 144 -0.49 -14.53 -10.75
N VAL A 145 0.55 -15.30 -10.47
CA VAL A 145 1.92 -14.74 -10.39
C VAL A 145 2.41 -14.32 -11.76
N ASN A 146 2.11 -15.10 -12.81
CA ASN A 146 2.40 -14.75 -14.20
C ASN A 146 1.69 -13.46 -14.62
N LEU A 147 0.42 -13.29 -14.28
CA LEU A 147 -0.33 -12.05 -14.53
C LEU A 147 0.31 -10.86 -13.83
N LEU A 148 0.63 -10.98 -12.54
CA LEU A 148 1.22 -9.89 -11.76
C LEU A 148 2.56 -9.43 -12.34
N ILE A 149 3.46 -10.34 -12.67
CA ILE A 149 4.81 -10.00 -13.14
C ILE A 149 4.83 -9.48 -14.57
N ARG A 150 3.88 -9.89 -15.42
CA ARG A 150 3.81 -9.45 -16.83
C ARG A 150 3.08 -8.13 -17.01
N THR A 151 2.11 -7.82 -16.14
CA THR A 151 1.25 -6.64 -16.29
C THR A 151 1.50 -5.57 -15.23
N GLY A 152 2.26 -5.90 -14.19
CA GLY A 152 2.50 -5.01 -13.06
C GLY A 152 1.24 -4.66 -12.26
N LEU A 153 0.22 -5.51 -12.28
CA LEU A 153 -1.00 -5.30 -11.48
C LEU A 153 -0.67 -5.23 -9.98
N ARG A 154 -1.42 -4.39 -9.27
CA ARG A 154 -1.46 -4.48 -7.81
C ARG A 154 -2.29 -5.70 -7.39
N THR A 155 -1.96 -6.29 -6.25
CA THR A 155 -2.72 -7.46 -5.73
C THR A 155 -4.22 -7.18 -5.60
N ILE A 156 -4.62 -5.97 -5.21
CA ILE A 156 -6.04 -5.59 -5.11
C ILE A 156 -6.72 -5.51 -6.49
N GLU A 157 -6.00 -5.12 -7.54
CA GLU A 157 -6.52 -5.06 -8.91
C GLU A 157 -6.79 -6.49 -9.43
N ALA A 158 -5.87 -7.42 -9.16
CA ALA A 158 -6.06 -8.84 -9.49
C ALA A 158 -7.20 -9.50 -8.69
N VAL A 159 -7.36 -9.13 -7.41
CA VAL A 159 -8.45 -9.62 -6.57
C VAL A 159 -9.82 -9.17 -7.10
N ARG A 160 -9.93 -7.92 -7.56
CA ARG A 160 -11.20 -7.33 -8.00
C ARG A 160 -11.61 -7.72 -9.41
N ALA A 161 -10.74 -8.35 -10.15
CA ALA A 161 -11.01 -8.78 -11.51
C ALA A 161 -12.08 -9.88 -11.54
N ASP A 162 -13.03 -9.75 -12.47
CA ASP A 162 -14.02 -10.73 -12.83
C ASP A 162 -13.69 -11.35 -14.19
N ILE A 163 -14.31 -12.45 -14.54
CA ILE A 163 -14.03 -13.13 -15.81
C ILE A 163 -14.45 -12.27 -17.00
N GLU A 164 -15.58 -11.58 -16.92
CA GLU A 164 -16.07 -10.67 -17.95
C GLU A 164 -15.21 -9.43 -18.18
N ASP A 165 -14.29 -9.11 -17.24
CA ASP A 165 -13.33 -8.04 -17.43
C ASP A 165 -12.27 -8.35 -18.50
N ILE A 166 -12.14 -9.62 -18.89
CA ILE A 166 -11.33 -10.02 -20.02
C ILE A 166 -12.13 -9.70 -21.30
N THR A 167 -11.69 -8.68 -22.01
CA THR A 167 -12.37 -8.18 -23.21
C THR A 167 -11.36 -7.73 -24.26
N TYR A 168 -11.83 -7.03 -25.27
CA TYR A 168 -10.99 -6.46 -26.33
C TYR A 168 -11.13 -4.94 -26.40
N LYS A 169 -10.00 -4.28 -26.63
CA LYS A 169 -9.94 -2.89 -27.05
C LYS A 169 -9.19 -2.82 -28.38
N GLY A 170 -9.92 -2.55 -29.44
CA GLY A 170 -9.41 -2.75 -30.80
C GLY A 170 -9.02 -4.21 -31.01
N SER A 171 -7.82 -4.47 -31.50
CA SER A 171 -7.30 -5.82 -31.71
C SER A 171 -6.63 -6.45 -30.49
N GLN A 172 -6.49 -5.69 -29.38
CA GLN A 172 -5.76 -6.13 -28.20
C GLN A 172 -6.71 -6.73 -27.14
N ARG A 173 -6.36 -7.94 -26.66
CA ARG A 173 -7.02 -8.50 -25.47
C ARG A 173 -6.56 -7.74 -24.25
N VAL A 174 -7.50 -7.33 -23.40
CA VAL A 174 -7.26 -6.56 -22.19
C VAL A 174 -7.99 -7.16 -21.00
N LEU A 175 -7.51 -6.84 -19.81
CA LEU A 175 -8.23 -7.02 -18.56
C LEU A 175 -8.61 -5.64 -18.03
N LEU A 176 -9.89 -5.36 -17.91
CA LEU A 176 -10.38 -4.16 -17.24
C LEU A 176 -10.08 -4.26 -15.75
N ILE A 177 -9.68 -3.16 -15.13
CA ILE A 177 -9.26 -3.14 -13.74
C ILE A 177 -9.84 -1.97 -12.96
N GLN A 178 -10.21 -2.25 -11.71
CA GLN A 178 -10.56 -1.26 -10.72
C GLN A 178 -9.34 -0.91 -9.88
N GLY A 179 -8.80 0.29 -10.07
CA GLY A 179 -7.63 0.79 -9.35
C GLY A 179 -7.86 0.94 -7.85
N LYS A 180 -6.76 1.06 -7.10
CA LYS A 180 -6.84 1.38 -5.67
C LYS A 180 -7.48 2.78 -5.49
N GLY A 181 -8.56 2.83 -4.71
CA GLY A 181 -9.26 4.08 -4.46
C GLY A 181 -10.26 4.48 -5.55
N ARG A 182 -10.48 3.65 -6.58
CA ARG A 182 -11.50 3.83 -7.62
C ARG A 182 -12.73 3.00 -7.30
N ASP A 183 -13.87 3.45 -7.76
CA ASP A 183 -15.15 2.75 -7.60
C ASP A 183 -15.57 2.04 -8.89
N GLU A 184 -14.96 2.40 -10.03
CA GLU A 184 -15.21 1.83 -11.35
C GLU A 184 -13.96 1.18 -11.95
N LYS A 185 -14.16 0.33 -12.97
CA LYS A 185 -13.12 -0.30 -13.80
C LYS A 185 -12.74 0.63 -14.95
N ASP A 186 -12.11 1.75 -14.62
CA ASP A 186 -11.76 2.86 -15.53
C ASP A 186 -10.40 2.70 -16.22
N ASN A 187 -9.73 1.58 -15.99
CA ASN A 187 -8.39 1.33 -16.51
C ASN A 187 -8.26 -0.11 -17.01
N PHE A 188 -7.15 -0.44 -17.66
CA PHE A 188 -6.91 -1.78 -18.18
C PHE A 188 -5.43 -2.14 -18.22
N VAL A 189 -5.16 -3.44 -18.41
CA VAL A 189 -3.85 -3.97 -18.80
C VAL A 189 -4.00 -4.81 -20.06
N ILE A 190 -2.96 -4.78 -20.91
CA ILE A 190 -2.91 -5.63 -22.11
C ILE A 190 -2.56 -7.05 -21.67
N LEU A 191 -3.34 -8.01 -22.12
CA LEU A 191 -3.08 -9.43 -21.96
C LEU A 191 -2.43 -9.98 -23.22
N THR A 192 -1.10 -9.94 -23.28
CA THR A 192 -0.36 -10.67 -24.32
C THR A 192 -0.66 -12.16 -24.21
N GLU A 193 -0.37 -12.94 -25.26
CA GLU A 193 -0.61 -14.40 -25.25
C GLU A 193 0.06 -15.08 -24.04
N LYS A 194 1.30 -14.69 -23.72
CA LYS A 194 2.01 -15.21 -22.53
C LYS A 194 1.39 -14.81 -21.19
N ALA A 195 0.63 -13.72 -21.15
CA ALA A 195 -0.10 -13.31 -19.94
C ALA A 195 -1.47 -13.99 -19.85
N TYR A 196 -2.14 -14.18 -21.00
CA TYR A 196 -3.49 -14.73 -21.08
C TYR A 196 -3.54 -16.26 -20.98
N ARG A 197 -2.65 -16.98 -21.66
CA ARG A 197 -2.69 -18.45 -21.75
C ARG A 197 -2.79 -19.15 -20.39
N PRO A 198 -2.00 -18.79 -19.35
CA PRO A 198 -2.16 -19.37 -18.03
C PRO A 198 -3.52 -19.12 -17.39
N ILE A 199 -4.14 -17.96 -17.66
CA ILE A 199 -5.49 -17.67 -17.19
C ILE A 199 -6.50 -18.59 -17.88
N ALA A 200 -6.40 -18.77 -19.20
CA ALA A 200 -7.28 -19.65 -19.95
C ALA A 200 -7.15 -21.12 -19.50
N ASP A 201 -5.93 -21.59 -19.27
CA ASP A 201 -5.66 -22.96 -18.79
C ASP A 201 -6.25 -23.16 -17.37
N TYR A 202 -6.12 -22.16 -16.48
CA TYR A 202 -6.74 -22.18 -15.17
C TYR A 202 -8.29 -22.18 -15.27
N LEU A 203 -8.89 -21.34 -16.13
CA LEU A 203 -10.34 -21.29 -16.28
C LEU A 203 -10.89 -22.60 -16.87
N ALA A 204 -10.20 -23.21 -17.81
CA ALA A 204 -10.54 -24.53 -18.35
C ALA A 204 -10.50 -25.62 -17.26
N TYR A 205 -9.48 -25.60 -16.40
CA TYR A 205 -9.38 -26.49 -15.25
C TYR A 205 -10.46 -26.25 -14.18
N ARG A 206 -10.79 -24.98 -13.93
CA ARG A 206 -11.79 -24.56 -12.95
C ARG A 206 -13.19 -25.10 -13.29
N GLY A 207 -13.52 -25.24 -14.57
CA GLY A 207 -14.83 -25.68 -15.07
C GLY A 207 -15.81 -24.54 -15.25
N ALA A 208 -17.11 -24.83 -15.09
CA ALA A 208 -18.18 -23.88 -15.37
C ALA A 208 -18.11 -22.61 -14.50
N TYR A 209 -18.35 -21.45 -15.12
CA TYR A 209 -18.38 -20.13 -14.50
C TYR A 209 -19.32 -19.18 -15.24
N ASN A 210 -19.72 -18.09 -14.55
CA ASN A 210 -20.40 -16.95 -15.15
C ASN A 210 -19.43 -15.80 -15.38
N GLY A 211 -19.75 -14.87 -16.29
CA GLY A 211 -18.91 -13.70 -16.54
C GLY A 211 -18.63 -12.86 -15.30
N SER A 212 -19.63 -12.68 -14.44
CA SER A 212 -19.54 -11.92 -13.18
C SER A 212 -18.82 -12.65 -12.04
N ASP A 213 -18.42 -13.91 -12.24
CA ASP A 213 -17.64 -14.61 -11.22
C ASP A 213 -16.23 -14.02 -11.08
N PRO A 214 -15.65 -14.06 -9.87
CA PRO A 214 -14.27 -13.65 -9.66
C PRO A 214 -13.31 -14.40 -10.59
N LEU A 215 -12.38 -13.68 -11.21
CA LEU A 215 -11.37 -14.29 -12.07
C LEU A 215 -10.57 -15.38 -11.33
N PHE A 216 -10.18 -15.10 -10.09
CA PHE A 216 -9.46 -16.06 -9.23
C PHE A 216 -10.26 -16.36 -7.96
N ILE A 217 -10.48 -17.64 -7.69
CA ILE A 217 -11.25 -18.10 -6.53
C ILE A 217 -10.38 -18.88 -5.54
N SER A 218 -10.86 -18.93 -4.30
CA SER A 218 -10.25 -19.72 -3.23
C SER A 218 -10.52 -21.19 -3.39
N SER A 219 -9.49 -22.01 -3.13
CA SER A 219 -9.59 -23.46 -2.97
C SER A 219 -9.63 -23.91 -1.51
N SER A 220 -9.56 -22.98 -0.56
CA SER A 220 -9.60 -23.27 0.88
C SER A 220 -10.99 -23.77 1.29
N ASN A 221 -11.04 -24.78 2.16
CA ASN A 221 -12.30 -25.37 2.64
C ASN A 221 -13.28 -24.35 3.23
N ASN A 222 -12.78 -23.32 3.93
CA ASN A 222 -13.61 -22.29 4.56
C ASN A 222 -14.13 -21.21 3.59
N SER A 223 -13.58 -21.11 2.39
CA SER A 223 -13.90 -20.05 1.42
C SER A 223 -13.87 -20.55 -0.03
N LYS A 224 -14.11 -21.86 -0.23
CA LYS A 224 -14.07 -22.47 -1.56
C LYS A 224 -15.03 -21.76 -2.52
N GLY A 225 -14.53 -21.41 -3.69
CA GLY A 225 -15.29 -20.69 -4.71
C GLY A 225 -15.43 -19.19 -4.48
N GLN A 226 -15.08 -18.65 -3.31
CA GLN A 226 -15.14 -17.22 -3.05
C GLN A 226 -13.94 -16.48 -3.65
N ARG A 227 -14.10 -15.17 -3.86
CA ARG A 227 -13.04 -14.27 -4.31
C ARG A 227 -11.83 -14.34 -3.37
N LEU A 228 -10.63 -14.37 -3.92
CA LEU A 228 -9.39 -14.30 -3.15
C LEU A 228 -9.25 -12.97 -2.40
N THR A 229 -8.42 -12.98 -1.36
CA THR A 229 -7.99 -11.75 -0.67
C THR A 229 -6.62 -11.30 -1.15
N THR A 230 -6.29 -10.01 -0.98
CA THR A 230 -4.94 -9.51 -1.25
C THR A 230 -3.88 -10.20 -0.39
N ARG A 231 -4.27 -10.65 0.82
CA ARG A 231 -3.39 -11.41 1.71
C ARG A 231 -3.04 -12.75 1.09
N THR A 232 -4.01 -13.47 0.56
CA THR A 232 -3.80 -14.79 -0.08
C THR A 232 -2.85 -14.65 -1.27
N ILE A 233 -3.10 -13.69 -2.18
CA ILE A 233 -2.20 -13.45 -3.33
C ILE A 233 -0.79 -13.08 -2.87
N SER A 234 -0.67 -12.21 -1.86
CA SER A 234 0.63 -11.80 -1.31
C SER A 234 1.37 -12.97 -0.67
N GLN A 235 0.65 -13.85 0.02
CA GLN A 235 1.21 -15.05 0.61
C GLN A 235 1.72 -16.01 -0.47
N LYS A 236 0.91 -16.29 -1.50
CA LYS A 236 1.31 -17.14 -2.63
C LYS A 236 2.57 -16.61 -3.33
N ALA A 237 2.60 -15.30 -3.64
CA ALA A 237 3.80 -14.69 -4.21
C ALA A 237 5.03 -14.84 -3.26
N LYS A 238 4.84 -14.71 -1.94
CA LYS A 238 5.94 -14.87 -0.97
C LYS A 238 6.40 -16.31 -0.84
N GLU A 239 5.50 -17.28 -0.94
CA GLU A 239 5.84 -18.71 -0.96
C GLU A 239 6.79 -19.03 -2.14
N GLY A 240 6.46 -18.60 -3.35
CA GLY A 240 7.32 -18.81 -4.51
C GLY A 240 8.65 -18.07 -4.42
N LEU A 241 8.65 -16.82 -3.91
CA LEU A 241 9.90 -16.07 -3.69
C LEU A 241 10.82 -16.79 -2.70
N ARG A 242 10.28 -17.35 -1.61
CA ARG A 242 11.06 -18.16 -0.65
C ARG A 242 11.64 -19.40 -1.29
N ALA A 243 10.87 -20.08 -2.11
CA ALA A 243 11.30 -21.31 -2.77
C ALA A 243 12.51 -21.11 -3.69
N ILE A 244 12.66 -19.89 -4.25
CA ILE A 244 13.83 -19.51 -5.06
C ILE A 244 14.91 -18.75 -4.26
N GLY A 245 14.88 -18.83 -2.91
CA GLY A 245 15.89 -18.25 -2.03
C GLY A 245 15.71 -16.75 -1.73
N LEU A 246 14.59 -16.12 -2.10
CA LEU A 246 14.33 -14.69 -1.88
C LEU A 246 13.39 -14.47 -0.69
N ASP A 247 13.85 -14.77 0.52
CA ASP A 247 13.02 -14.65 1.74
C ASP A 247 13.14 -13.30 2.48
N GLU A 248 14.04 -12.43 2.10
CA GLU A 248 14.23 -11.14 2.77
C GLU A 248 12.95 -10.27 2.68
N LYS A 249 12.82 -9.33 3.62
CA LYS A 249 11.72 -8.36 3.67
C LYS A 249 11.63 -7.47 2.42
N ALA A 250 12.70 -7.41 1.64
CA ALA A 250 12.76 -6.67 0.39
C ALA A 250 11.88 -7.30 -0.71
N TYR A 251 11.68 -8.64 -0.69
CA TYR A 251 10.96 -9.37 -1.71
C TYR A 251 9.53 -9.71 -1.26
N THR A 252 8.55 -9.22 -2.00
CA THR A 252 7.11 -9.38 -1.72
C THR A 252 6.34 -9.39 -3.05
N ALA A 253 5.02 -9.63 -3.01
CA ALA A 253 4.17 -9.47 -4.20
C ALA A 253 4.32 -8.09 -4.88
N HIS A 254 4.66 -7.04 -4.13
CA HIS A 254 4.92 -5.72 -4.71
C HIS A 254 6.23 -5.67 -5.51
N SER A 255 7.19 -6.54 -5.19
CA SER A 255 8.43 -6.70 -5.98
C SER A 255 8.16 -7.18 -7.41
N LEU A 256 7.11 -7.98 -7.65
CA LEU A 256 6.72 -8.42 -9.00
C LEU A 256 6.35 -7.21 -9.88
N ARG A 257 5.65 -6.25 -9.32
CA ARG A 257 5.33 -4.99 -10.01
C ARG A 257 6.57 -4.13 -10.26
N HIS A 258 7.52 -4.09 -9.33
CA HIS A 258 8.82 -3.45 -9.55
C HIS A 258 9.60 -4.14 -10.65
N THR A 259 9.58 -5.48 -10.67
CA THR A 259 10.21 -6.29 -11.72
C THR A 259 9.63 -5.95 -13.10
N THR A 260 8.31 -5.79 -13.21
CA THR A 260 7.68 -5.34 -14.47
C THR A 260 8.27 -4.01 -14.94
N ALA A 261 8.34 -3.01 -14.06
CA ALA A 261 8.86 -1.69 -14.41
C ALA A 261 10.32 -1.74 -14.86
N VAL A 262 11.18 -2.39 -14.06
CA VAL A 262 12.61 -2.47 -14.33
C VAL A 262 12.87 -3.28 -15.60
N ASN A 263 12.12 -4.36 -15.86
CA ASN A 263 12.26 -5.16 -17.07
C ASN A 263 11.80 -4.42 -18.34
N ILE A 264 10.79 -3.52 -18.26
CA ILE A 264 10.46 -2.64 -19.36
C ILE A 264 11.68 -1.76 -19.73
N LEU A 265 12.31 -1.15 -18.71
CA LEU A 265 13.49 -0.31 -18.92
C LEU A 265 14.72 -1.10 -19.38
N ARG A 266 14.94 -2.32 -18.86
CA ARG A 266 16.01 -3.23 -19.31
C ARG A 266 15.83 -3.64 -20.77
N ALA A 267 14.59 -3.81 -21.21
CA ALA A 267 14.24 -4.14 -22.59
C ALA A 267 14.29 -2.92 -23.54
N GLY A 268 14.78 -1.77 -23.08
CA GLY A 268 14.89 -0.54 -23.90
C GLY A 268 13.60 0.30 -23.95
N GLY A 269 12.57 -0.07 -23.20
CA GLY A 269 11.35 0.74 -23.07
C GLY A 269 11.62 2.06 -22.31
N SER A 270 10.84 3.10 -22.63
CA SER A 270 10.96 4.39 -21.97
C SER A 270 10.40 4.38 -20.54
N LEU A 271 10.79 5.38 -19.73
CA LEU A 271 10.20 5.61 -18.41
C LEU A 271 8.69 5.87 -18.50
N GLU A 272 8.26 6.54 -19.56
CA GLU A 272 6.84 6.80 -19.85
C GLU A 272 6.08 5.49 -20.11
N THR A 273 6.67 4.57 -20.91
CA THR A 273 6.10 3.24 -21.13
C THR A 273 5.94 2.48 -19.81
N ALA A 274 6.94 2.53 -18.94
CA ALA A 274 6.84 1.91 -17.61
C ALA A 274 5.77 2.59 -16.74
N GLN A 275 5.66 3.92 -16.78
CA GLN A 275 4.64 4.70 -16.06
C GLN A 275 3.23 4.31 -16.51
N PHE A 276 2.97 4.28 -17.81
CA PHE A 276 1.68 3.89 -18.38
C PHE A 276 1.33 2.43 -18.04
N THR A 277 2.27 1.50 -18.25
CA THR A 277 2.05 0.09 -17.92
C THR A 277 1.68 -0.09 -16.45
N LEU A 278 2.34 0.64 -15.56
CA LEU A 278 2.06 0.59 -14.12
C LEU A 278 0.89 1.48 -13.70
N ARG A 279 0.41 2.35 -14.55
CA ARG A 279 -0.69 3.29 -14.24
C ARG A 279 -0.37 4.16 -13.02
N HIS A 280 0.86 4.73 -13.01
CA HIS A 280 1.28 5.66 -11.98
C HIS A 280 0.78 7.06 -12.29
N ALA A 281 -0.08 7.59 -11.42
CA ALA A 281 -0.55 8.97 -11.54
C ALA A 281 0.57 10.00 -11.34
N ASN A 282 1.58 9.67 -10.50
CA ASN A 282 2.71 10.55 -10.24
C ASN A 282 3.99 9.97 -10.89
N PRO A 283 4.61 10.69 -11.86
CA PRO A 283 5.86 10.28 -12.53
C PRO A 283 7.01 10.02 -11.55
N ALA A 284 7.11 10.75 -10.45
CA ALA A 284 8.14 10.56 -9.44
C ALA A 284 8.14 9.13 -8.86
N THR A 285 6.99 8.45 -8.86
CA THR A 285 6.89 7.04 -8.44
C THR A 285 7.61 6.11 -9.41
N THR A 286 7.72 6.48 -10.68
CA THR A 286 8.37 5.65 -11.71
C THR A 286 9.86 5.97 -11.82
N GLN A 287 10.29 7.21 -11.56
CA GLN A 287 11.70 7.62 -11.59
C GLN A 287 12.61 6.78 -10.69
N ILE A 288 12.06 6.21 -9.64
CA ILE A 288 12.78 5.34 -8.70
C ILE A 288 13.38 4.13 -9.43
N TYR A 289 12.71 3.60 -10.47
CA TYR A 289 13.19 2.45 -11.24
C TYR A 289 14.41 2.79 -12.11
N THR A 290 14.52 4.06 -12.56
CA THR A 290 15.71 4.55 -13.26
C THR A 290 16.93 4.54 -12.35
N ALA A 291 16.78 4.91 -11.08
CA ALA A 291 17.86 4.87 -10.11
C ALA A 291 18.39 3.44 -9.92
N THR A 292 17.49 2.46 -9.77
CA THR A 292 17.87 1.04 -9.66
C THR A 292 18.64 0.56 -10.90
N LEU A 293 18.15 0.89 -12.09
CA LEU A 293 18.81 0.50 -13.34
C LEU A 293 20.17 1.19 -13.53
N ASN A 294 20.30 2.44 -13.12
CA ASN A 294 21.57 3.18 -13.17
C ASN A 294 22.60 2.59 -12.20
N GLU A 295 22.15 2.17 -11.01
CA GLU A 295 23.01 1.47 -10.05
C GLU A 295 23.51 0.13 -10.62
N GLU A 296 22.61 -0.67 -11.20
CA GLU A 296 22.97 -1.92 -11.87
C GLU A 296 23.98 -1.68 -13.01
N ARG A 297 23.74 -0.68 -13.85
CA ARG A 297 24.65 -0.33 -14.97
C ARG A 297 26.01 0.15 -14.47
N ARG A 298 26.04 0.93 -13.39
CA ARG A 298 27.30 1.40 -12.78
C ARG A 298 28.12 0.24 -12.24
N LEU A 299 27.47 -0.75 -11.60
CA LEU A 299 28.14 -1.95 -11.09
C LEU A 299 28.66 -2.85 -12.22
N GLN A 300 27.96 -2.91 -13.36
CA GLN A 300 28.37 -3.71 -14.52
C GLN A 300 29.44 -3.02 -15.37
N ASN A 301 29.40 -1.70 -15.48
CA ASN A 301 30.29 -0.88 -16.32
C ASN A 301 30.87 0.24 -15.45
N SER A 302 31.76 -0.12 -14.53
CA SER A 302 32.32 0.88 -13.62
C SER A 302 33.34 1.77 -14.35
N GLY A 303 33.22 3.09 -14.20
CA GLY A 303 34.20 4.04 -14.69
C GLY A 303 35.58 3.80 -14.06
N GLU A 304 35.59 3.29 -12.82
CA GLU A 304 36.78 2.91 -12.07
C GLU A 304 37.56 1.81 -12.83
N ALA A 305 36.88 0.77 -13.29
CA ALA A 305 37.50 -0.31 -14.08
C ALA A 305 38.06 0.17 -15.43
N LEU A 306 37.44 1.20 -16.04
CA LEU A 306 38.00 1.81 -17.26
C LEU A 306 39.30 2.57 -16.94
N ILE A 307 39.38 3.26 -15.80
CA ILE A 307 40.59 3.96 -15.35
C ILE A 307 41.70 2.94 -15.05
N ASP A 308 41.39 1.84 -14.34
CA ASP A 308 42.35 0.77 -14.03
C ASP A 308 42.94 0.13 -15.28
N SER A 309 42.21 0.19 -16.42
CA SER A 309 42.72 -0.34 -17.70
C SER A 309 43.73 0.60 -18.39
N LEU A 310 43.91 1.83 -17.90
CA LEU A 310 44.82 2.81 -18.51
C LEU A 310 46.23 2.79 -17.93
N TYR A 311 46.39 2.28 -16.71
CA TYR A 311 47.64 2.08 -16.00
C TYR A 311 47.58 0.86 -15.12
#